data_13bf6b6cb712157b77386222cccbb1c6
#
_entry.id   13bf6b6cb712157b77386222cccbb1c6
#
_cell.length_a   1.000
_cell.length_b   1.000
_cell.length_c   1.000
_cell.angle_alpha   90.00
_cell.angle_beta   90.00
_cell.angle_gamma   90.00
#
_symmetry.space_group_name_H-M   'P 1'
#
loop_
_entity.id
_entity.type
_entity.pdbx_description
1 polymer ?
#
loop_
_entity_poly.entity_id
_entity_poly.type
_entity_poly.pdbx_seq_one_letter_code
_entity_poly.pdbx_strand_id
1 'polypeptide(L)'
;MNSTPDIIETRFGALLQYGLFSRRIYLMKMGEADPRKLPAQLDALARERGYTKIFAKLPKGSEGEFVANGYLVEASVPGFYRGETEALFPARYLDLARVESPDAAEIARIAELAPSKPAASQPPLSAEFTLRACTPDDVEEMAEIYREVFLSYPFPIHNPAWLLETMQSHIDYLDGLNVEMTDFATLPDFRGRNLALHLLAAMEAAMRRKGMRTAYTIARALSPGMNVTFAKAGCPFSSTLVNNTNISGGIESMNVWYKSLG
;
A
#
# COMPACT_ATOMS: atom_id res chain seq x y z
N MET A 1 -14.01 3.84 20.43
CA MET A 1 -13.81 5.03 19.58
C MET A 1 -14.41 4.71 18.23
N ASN A 2 -15.42 5.45 17.76
CA ASN A 2 -15.97 5.27 16.42
C ASN A 2 -14.91 5.73 15.41
N SER A 3 -14.14 4.82 14.87
CA SER A 3 -13.15 5.11 13.84
C SER A 3 -13.84 5.01 12.47
N THR A 4 -14.44 6.11 12.05
CA THR A 4 -14.89 6.23 10.65
C THR A 4 -13.67 6.09 9.74
N PRO A 5 -13.68 5.20 8.75
CA PRO A 5 -12.58 5.07 7.79
C PRO A 5 -12.28 6.41 7.11
N ASP A 6 -11.04 6.54 6.62
CA ASP A 6 -10.67 7.68 5.79
C ASP A 6 -11.52 7.69 4.51
N ILE A 7 -11.90 8.88 4.04
CA ILE A 7 -12.69 9.05 2.83
C ILE A 7 -11.80 9.21 1.60
N ILE A 8 -12.32 8.83 0.44
CA ILE A 8 -11.69 9.07 -0.87
C ILE A 8 -12.60 10.00 -1.66
N GLU A 9 -12.06 11.13 -2.11
CA GLU A 9 -12.77 12.07 -2.96
C GLU A 9 -11.84 12.85 -3.90
N THR A 10 -12.40 13.40 -4.96
CA THR A 10 -11.69 14.36 -5.81
C THR A 10 -11.80 15.75 -5.19
N ARG A 11 -10.65 16.35 -4.86
CA ARG A 11 -10.55 17.69 -4.30
C ARG A 11 -9.33 18.41 -4.88
N PHE A 12 -9.47 19.71 -5.17
CA PHE A 12 -8.44 20.52 -5.85
C PHE A 12 -8.01 19.97 -7.23
N GLY A 13 -8.87 19.18 -7.88
CA GLY A 13 -8.54 18.47 -9.13
C GLY A 13 -7.73 17.18 -8.94
N ALA A 14 -7.45 16.78 -7.70
CA ALA A 14 -6.68 15.59 -7.34
C ALA A 14 -7.54 14.55 -6.62
N LEU A 15 -7.21 13.27 -6.76
CA LEU A 15 -7.80 12.20 -5.97
C LEU A 15 -7.06 12.06 -4.65
N LEU A 16 -7.77 12.28 -3.55
CA LEU A 16 -7.23 12.26 -2.20
C LEU A 16 -7.93 11.20 -1.35
N GLN A 17 -7.16 10.52 -0.49
CA GLN A 17 -7.68 9.80 0.67
C GLN A 17 -7.26 10.55 1.93
N TYR A 18 -8.19 10.86 2.82
CA TYR A 18 -7.87 11.54 4.07
C TYR A 18 -8.92 11.33 5.15
N GLY A 19 -8.51 11.48 6.41
CA GLY A 19 -9.39 11.36 7.57
C GLY A 19 -8.66 11.36 8.90
N LEU A 20 -9.45 11.36 9.96
CA LEU A 20 -8.94 11.28 11.34
C LEU A 20 -8.42 9.89 11.68
N PHE A 21 -8.81 8.87 10.93
CA PHE A 21 -8.38 7.50 11.17
C PHE A 21 -6.86 7.38 11.01
N SER A 22 -6.30 7.81 9.88
CA SER A 22 -4.86 7.85 9.65
C SER A 22 -4.23 9.19 10.02
N ARG A 23 -5.02 10.22 10.34
CA ARG A 23 -4.59 11.59 10.60
C ARG A 23 -3.63 12.10 9.52
N ARG A 24 -3.96 11.79 8.26
CA ARG A 24 -3.13 12.15 7.10
C ARG A 24 -3.98 12.52 5.89
N ILE A 25 -3.32 13.17 4.93
CA ILE A 25 -3.78 13.22 3.53
C ILE A 25 -2.89 12.30 2.70
N TYR A 26 -3.49 11.45 1.87
CA TYR A 26 -2.81 10.69 0.84
C TYR A 26 -3.24 11.23 -0.53
N LEU A 27 -2.32 11.86 -1.25
CA LEU A 27 -2.50 12.22 -2.66
C LEU A 27 -2.30 10.96 -3.51
N MET A 28 -3.40 10.33 -3.90
CA MET A 28 -3.41 9.08 -4.66
C MET A 28 -3.13 9.33 -6.16
N LYS A 29 -3.70 10.41 -6.71
CA LYS A 29 -3.56 10.77 -8.14
C LYS A 29 -3.64 12.30 -8.28
N MET A 30 -2.69 12.87 -9.01
CA MET A 30 -2.69 14.33 -9.23
C MET A 30 -3.87 14.83 -10.06
N GLY A 31 -4.34 13.99 -11.01
CA GLY A 31 -5.45 14.38 -11.87
C GLY A 31 -5.18 15.68 -12.64
N GLU A 32 -6.14 16.60 -12.58
CA GLU A 32 -6.08 17.93 -13.23
C GLU A 32 -5.60 19.04 -12.28
N ALA A 33 -5.08 18.69 -11.10
CA ALA A 33 -4.59 19.67 -10.13
C ALA A 33 -3.43 20.51 -10.69
N ASP A 34 -3.40 21.80 -10.37
CA ASP A 34 -2.24 22.65 -10.64
C ASP A 34 -1.10 22.27 -9.68
N PRO A 35 0.01 21.69 -10.19
CA PRO A 35 1.10 21.21 -9.33
C PRO A 35 1.75 22.32 -8.50
N ARG A 36 1.70 23.59 -8.97
CA ARG A 36 2.26 24.74 -8.24
C ARG A 36 1.43 25.14 -7.03
N LYS A 37 0.13 24.87 -7.04
CA LYS A 37 -0.81 25.25 -5.96
C LYS A 37 -1.09 24.10 -5.02
N LEU A 38 -1.04 22.86 -5.55
CA LEU A 38 -1.50 21.69 -4.83
C LEU A 38 -0.78 21.47 -3.47
N PRO A 39 0.57 21.60 -3.35
CA PRO A 39 1.24 21.40 -2.07
C PRO A 39 0.72 22.33 -0.97
N ALA A 40 0.53 23.61 -1.28
CA ALA A 40 0.02 24.60 -0.34
C ALA A 40 -1.46 24.34 0.03
N GLN A 41 -2.27 23.88 -0.93
CA GLN A 41 -3.67 23.50 -0.69
C GLN A 41 -3.78 22.28 0.22
N LEU A 42 -2.92 21.27 0.02
CA LEU A 42 -2.86 20.09 0.89
C LEU A 42 -2.39 20.46 2.31
N ASP A 43 -1.40 21.35 2.43
CA ASP A 43 -0.92 21.85 3.73
C ASP A 43 -2.03 22.59 4.48
N ALA A 44 -2.75 23.49 3.83
CA ALA A 44 -3.85 24.22 4.42
C ALA A 44 -4.97 23.28 4.90
N LEU A 45 -5.36 22.30 4.06
CA LEU A 45 -6.36 21.30 4.42
C LEU A 45 -5.90 20.45 5.61
N ALA A 46 -4.65 20.02 5.63
CA ALA A 46 -4.12 19.19 6.70
C ALA A 46 -4.09 19.94 8.03
N ARG A 47 -3.69 21.23 8.03
CA ARG A 47 -3.71 22.08 9.23
C ARG A 47 -5.12 22.35 9.72
N GLU A 48 -6.06 22.68 8.81
CA GLU A 48 -7.47 22.90 9.13
C GLU A 48 -8.09 21.68 9.83
N ARG A 49 -7.73 20.49 9.39
CA ARG A 49 -8.28 19.22 9.88
C ARG A 49 -7.48 18.59 11.01
N GLY A 50 -6.35 19.17 11.41
CA GLY A 50 -5.48 18.62 12.45
C GLY A 50 -4.77 17.33 12.04
N TYR A 51 -4.51 17.14 10.75
CA TYR A 51 -3.74 16.01 10.27
C TYR A 51 -2.25 16.24 10.47
N THR A 52 -1.51 15.17 10.65
CA THR A 52 -0.11 15.21 11.09
C THR A 52 0.89 14.81 9.99
N LYS A 53 0.40 14.26 8.87
CA LYS A 53 1.22 13.87 7.71
C LYS A 53 0.48 14.14 6.41
N ILE A 54 1.21 14.55 5.39
CA ILE A 54 0.76 14.49 4.00
C ILE A 54 1.69 13.52 3.29
N PHE A 55 1.12 12.58 2.55
CA PHE A 55 1.80 11.56 1.78
C PHE A 55 1.33 11.65 0.32
N ALA A 56 2.24 11.56 -0.62
CA ALA A 56 1.90 11.70 -2.03
C ALA A 56 2.53 10.57 -2.87
N LYS A 57 1.91 10.26 -4.00
CA LYS A 57 2.43 9.39 -5.05
C LYS A 57 2.52 10.21 -6.34
N LEU A 58 3.73 10.47 -6.80
CA LEU A 58 4.03 11.38 -7.91
C LEU A 58 4.89 10.71 -8.96
N PRO A 59 4.68 11.01 -10.26
CA PRO A 59 5.67 10.67 -11.28
C PRO A 59 6.95 11.48 -11.04
N LYS A 60 8.10 10.84 -11.20
CA LYS A 60 9.40 11.52 -11.17
C LYS A 60 9.44 12.67 -12.17
N GLY A 61 9.94 13.80 -11.73
CA GLY A 61 9.94 15.07 -12.46
C GLY A 61 8.78 16.00 -12.08
N SER A 62 7.79 15.51 -11.28
CA SER A 62 6.67 16.32 -10.78
C SER A 62 6.86 16.75 -9.32
N GLU A 63 7.94 16.34 -8.67
CA GLU A 63 8.18 16.56 -7.24
C GLU A 63 8.69 17.95 -6.88
N GLY A 64 9.15 18.76 -7.84
CA GLY A 64 9.85 20.03 -7.58
C GLY A 64 9.10 20.97 -6.64
N GLU A 65 7.83 21.22 -6.91
CA GLU A 65 6.99 22.09 -6.07
C GLU A 65 6.72 21.46 -4.68
N PHE A 66 6.62 20.14 -4.61
CA PHE A 66 6.46 19.44 -3.33
C PHE A 66 7.73 19.59 -2.48
N VAL A 67 8.90 19.34 -3.06
CA VAL A 67 10.19 19.49 -2.36
C VAL A 67 10.39 20.95 -1.90
N ALA A 68 10.08 21.93 -2.76
CA ALA A 68 10.13 23.36 -2.41
C ALA A 68 9.19 23.70 -1.23
N ASN A 69 8.12 22.94 -1.04
CA ASN A 69 7.19 23.06 0.09
C ASN A 69 7.53 22.14 1.27
N GLY A 70 8.74 21.58 1.33
CA GLY A 70 9.25 20.81 2.48
C GLY A 70 8.82 19.35 2.52
N TYR A 71 8.46 18.76 1.38
CA TYR A 71 8.28 17.31 1.28
C TYR A 71 9.63 16.62 1.09
N LEU A 72 9.78 15.45 1.72
CA LEU A 72 10.94 14.58 1.60
C LEU A 72 10.51 13.29 0.91
N VAL A 73 11.29 12.81 -0.06
CA VAL A 73 11.01 11.54 -0.73
C VAL A 73 11.39 10.39 0.22
N GLU A 74 10.40 9.60 0.66
CA GLU A 74 10.58 8.46 1.55
C GLU A 74 10.89 7.17 0.78
N ALA A 75 10.29 6.98 -0.40
CA ALA A 75 10.47 5.79 -1.22
C ALA A 75 10.31 6.11 -2.71
N SER A 76 10.76 5.18 -3.56
CA SER A 76 10.51 5.24 -4.99
C SER A 76 10.27 3.86 -5.59
N VAL A 77 9.57 3.80 -6.73
CA VAL A 77 9.34 2.57 -7.49
C VAL A 77 9.71 2.81 -8.95
N PRO A 78 10.84 2.25 -9.42
CA PRO A 78 11.25 2.33 -10.82
C PRO A 78 10.21 1.71 -11.77
N GLY A 79 10.01 2.32 -12.94
CA GLY A 79 9.11 1.82 -13.97
C GLY A 79 7.64 1.74 -13.53
N PHE A 80 7.24 2.48 -12.50
CA PHE A 80 5.89 2.45 -11.95
C PHE A 80 4.83 2.80 -13.00
N TYR A 81 5.05 3.88 -13.73
CA TYR A 81 4.13 4.30 -14.78
C TYR A 81 4.56 3.69 -16.12
N ARG A 82 3.76 2.77 -16.63
CA ARG A 82 3.90 2.08 -17.93
C ARG A 82 5.21 1.30 -18.12
N GLY A 83 5.88 0.94 -17.02
CA GLY A 83 7.19 0.31 -17.06
C GLY A 83 8.36 1.29 -17.34
N GLU A 84 8.10 2.59 -17.44
CA GLU A 84 9.05 3.61 -17.90
C GLU A 84 9.37 4.62 -16.81
N THR A 85 8.36 5.32 -16.29
CA THR A 85 8.57 6.43 -15.36
C THR A 85 8.49 5.93 -13.91
N GLU A 86 9.46 6.36 -13.10
CA GLU A 86 9.54 6.08 -11.67
C GLU A 86 8.43 6.81 -10.92
N ALA A 87 7.82 6.16 -9.94
CA ALA A 87 7.01 6.84 -8.93
C ALA A 87 7.87 7.25 -7.75
N LEU A 88 7.66 8.46 -7.25
CA LEU A 88 8.21 8.95 -6.00
C LEU A 88 7.10 9.02 -4.95
N PHE A 89 7.48 8.74 -3.71
CA PHE A 89 6.59 8.80 -2.56
C PHE A 89 7.07 9.88 -1.57
N PRO A 90 6.83 11.17 -1.88
CA PRO A 90 7.18 12.24 -0.96
C PRO A 90 6.16 12.36 0.17
N ALA A 91 6.66 12.72 1.35
CA ALA A 91 5.88 12.99 2.52
C ALA A 91 6.27 14.31 3.18
N ARG A 92 5.31 14.97 3.81
CA ARG A 92 5.49 16.12 4.67
C ARG A 92 4.92 15.83 6.04
N TYR A 93 5.70 16.07 7.06
CA TYR A 93 5.31 15.94 8.45
C TYR A 93 4.90 17.29 9.01
N LEU A 94 3.71 17.36 9.62
CA LEU A 94 3.17 18.55 10.26
C LEU A 94 3.27 18.45 11.78
N ASP A 95 3.61 17.27 12.28
CA ASP A 95 3.85 16.98 13.69
C ASP A 95 5.20 16.22 13.78
N LEU A 96 6.14 16.78 14.53
CA LEU A 96 7.48 16.20 14.70
C LEU A 96 7.44 14.82 15.38
N ALA A 97 6.46 14.57 16.25
CA ALA A 97 6.30 13.26 16.87
C ALA A 97 5.99 12.14 15.86
N ARG A 98 5.63 12.48 14.63
CA ARG A 98 5.36 11.51 13.56
C ARG A 98 6.58 11.21 12.68
N VAL A 99 7.67 11.96 12.84
CA VAL A 99 8.91 11.79 12.04
C VAL A 99 9.66 10.53 12.43
N GLU A 100 9.63 10.19 13.72
CA GLU A 100 10.33 9.03 14.25
C GLU A 100 9.34 7.94 14.64
N SER A 101 9.63 6.70 14.24
CA SER A 101 8.86 5.55 14.67
C SER A 101 9.43 4.99 15.97
N PRO A 102 8.60 4.71 16.99
CA PRO A 102 9.05 4.01 18.20
C PRO A 102 9.61 2.62 17.88
N ASP A 103 9.20 2.04 16.75
CA ASP A 103 9.59 0.71 16.31
C ASP A 103 10.72 0.74 15.27
N ALA A 104 11.44 1.86 15.11
CA ALA A 104 12.44 2.05 14.05
C ALA A 104 13.50 0.94 14.02
N ALA A 105 13.99 0.49 15.17
CA ALA A 105 14.98 -0.59 15.26
C ALA A 105 14.43 -1.94 14.77
N GLU A 106 13.20 -2.29 15.12
CA GLU A 106 12.57 -3.52 14.67
C GLU A 106 12.23 -3.46 13.18
N ILE A 107 11.78 -2.32 12.68
CA ILE A 107 11.52 -2.09 11.25
C ILE A 107 12.80 -2.28 10.44
N ALA A 108 13.93 -1.68 10.88
CA ALA A 108 15.23 -1.85 10.25
C ALA A 108 15.66 -3.33 10.25
N ARG A 109 15.52 -4.02 11.39
CA ARG A 109 15.82 -5.45 11.50
C ARG A 109 15.00 -6.29 10.51
N ILE A 110 13.71 -6.01 10.35
CA ILE A 110 12.85 -6.74 9.40
C ILE A 110 13.27 -6.42 7.96
N ALA A 111 13.55 -5.16 7.64
CA ALA A 111 13.96 -4.73 6.31
C ALA A 111 15.32 -5.37 5.88
N GLU A 112 16.23 -5.61 6.82
CA GLU A 112 17.48 -6.32 6.58
C GLU A 112 17.30 -7.84 6.50
N LEU A 113 16.48 -8.39 7.39
CA LEU A 113 16.22 -9.84 7.45
C LEU A 113 15.52 -10.36 6.20
N ALA A 114 14.52 -9.64 5.69
CA ALA A 114 13.70 -10.12 4.61
C ALA A 114 14.50 -10.42 3.32
N PRO A 115 15.37 -9.52 2.80
CA PRO A 115 16.20 -9.80 1.63
C PRO A 115 17.29 -10.86 1.89
N SER A 116 17.68 -11.10 3.16
CA SER A 116 18.67 -12.13 3.49
C SER A 116 18.12 -13.56 3.34
N LYS A 117 16.79 -13.70 3.24
CA LYS A 117 16.18 -15.00 2.98
C LYS A 117 16.32 -15.34 1.49
N PRO A 118 16.83 -16.54 1.15
CA PRO A 118 17.01 -16.91 -0.25
C PRO A 118 15.65 -16.87 -0.96
N ALA A 119 15.71 -16.39 -2.21
CA ALA A 119 14.57 -16.58 -3.13
C ALA A 119 14.28 -18.08 -3.20
N ALA A 120 13.16 -18.50 -2.67
CA ALA A 120 12.81 -19.89 -2.66
C ALA A 120 12.20 -20.26 -4.00
N SER A 121 12.64 -21.38 -4.59
CA SER A 121 11.77 -22.07 -5.55
C SER A 121 10.46 -22.32 -4.81
N GLN A 122 9.37 -21.80 -5.35
CA GLN A 122 8.06 -21.95 -4.73
C GLN A 122 7.77 -23.46 -4.58
N PRO A 123 7.62 -23.98 -3.35
CA PRO A 123 7.25 -25.38 -3.19
C PRO A 123 5.87 -25.62 -3.83
N PRO A 124 5.53 -26.83 -4.25
CA PRO A 124 4.18 -27.12 -4.74
C PRO A 124 3.16 -26.81 -3.65
N LEU A 125 1.99 -26.31 -4.05
CA LEU A 125 0.88 -26.13 -3.13
C LEU A 125 0.45 -27.49 -2.58
N SER A 126 0.30 -27.61 -1.24
CA SER A 126 -0.17 -28.84 -0.64
C SER A 126 -1.56 -29.22 -1.20
N ALA A 127 -1.79 -30.52 -1.43
CA ALA A 127 -3.04 -31.04 -1.99
C ALA A 127 -4.28 -30.75 -1.12
N GLU A 128 -4.10 -30.34 0.12
CA GLU A 128 -5.19 -29.90 1.01
C GLU A 128 -5.73 -28.49 0.66
N PHE A 129 -5.01 -27.73 -0.18
CA PHE A 129 -5.39 -26.36 -0.59
C PHE A 129 -5.70 -26.29 -2.07
N THR A 130 -6.70 -25.49 -2.39
CA THR A 130 -7.03 -25.12 -3.78
C THR A 130 -6.93 -23.61 -3.95
N LEU A 131 -6.28 -23.19 -5.03
CA LEU A 131 -6.17 -21.78 -5.40
C LEU A 131 -7.17 -21.44 -6.51
N ARG A 132 -8.03 -20.46 -6.26
CA ARG A 132 -8.99 -19.97 -7.24
C ARG A 132 -9.16 -18.46 -7.17
N ALA A 133 -9.71 -17.86 -8.21
CA ALA A 133 -10.18 -16.49 -8.14
C ALA A 133 -11.43 -16.40 -7.24
N CYS A 134 -11.56 -15.31 -6.49
CA CYS A 134 -12.78 -15.02 -5.75
C CYS A 134 -13.90 -14.57 -6.69
N THR A 135 -15.12 -14.84 -6.28
CA THR A 135 -16.37 -14.45 -6.93
C THR A 135 -17.17 -13.52 -6.02
N PRO A 136 -18.22 -12.84 -6.50
CA PRO A 136 -19.11 -12.06 -5.64
C PRO A 136 -19.70 -12.83 -4.45
N ASP A 137 -19.86 -14.14 -4.58
CA ASP A 137 -20.41 -14.99 -3.51
C ASP A 137 -19.44 -15.19 -2.33
N ASP A 138 -18.16 -14.84 -2.51
CA ASP A 138 -17.13 -15.02 -1.48
C ASP A 138 -16.99 -13.81 -0.54
N VAL A 139 -17.66 -12.68 -0.82
CA VAL A 139 -17.41 -11.40 -0.10
C VAL A 139 -17.73 -11.45 1.38
N GLU A 140 -18.73 -12.23 1.80
CA GLU A 140 -19.07 -12.40 3.22
C GLU A 140 -17.94 -13.11 3.96
N GLU A 141 -17.47 -14.24 3.41
CA GLU A 141 -16.35 -15.00 3.98
C GLU A 141 -15.05 -14.19 3.98
N MET A 142 -14.78 -13.44 2.89
CA MET A 142 -13.63 -12.53 2.82
C MET A 142 -13.69 -11.48 3.93
N ALA A 143 -14.86 -10.86 4.16
CA ALA A 143 -15.04 -9.86 5.19
C ALA A 143 -14.82 -10.45 6.60
N GLU A 144 -15.24 -11.69 6.84
CA GLU A 144 -14.98 -12.40 8.10
C GLU A 144 -13.50 -12.66 8.33
N ILE A 145 -12.79 -13.17 7.31
CA ILE A 145 -11.33 -13.37 7.36
C ILE A 145 -10.62 -12.05 7.65
N TYR A 146 -11.01 -10.95 6.99
CA TYR A 146 -10.42 -9.64 7.25
C TYR A 146 -10.69 -9.12 8.67
N ARG A 147 -11.89 -9.36 9.24
CA ARG A 147 -12.18 -9.00 10.63
C ARG A 147 -11.30 -9.76 11.63
N GLU A 148 -11.00 -11.02 11.35
CA GLU A 148 -10.14 -11.83 12.21
C GLU A 148 -8.67 -11.42 12.10
N VAL A 149 -8.20 -11.13 10.88
CA VAL A 149 -6.78 -10.88 10.61
C VAL A 149 -6.37 -9.44 10.90
N PHE A 150 -7.25 -8.46 10.63
CA PHE A 150 -6.96 -7.04 10.77
C PHE A 150 -7.81 -6.38 11.85
N LEU A 151 -7.20 -6.01 12.97
CA LEU A 151 -7.85 -5.26 14.05
C LEU A 151 -8.39 -3.90 13.59
N SER A 152 -7.71 -3.28 12.65
CA SER A 152 -8.13 -2.07 11.96
C SER A 152 -7.50 -2.01 10.57
N TYR A 153 -8.16 -1.29 9.64
CA TYR A 153 -7.71 -1.15 8.27
C TYR A 153 -8.12 0.22 7.71
N PRO A 154 -7.31 0.85 6.84
CA PRO A 154 -7.61 2.20 6.33
C PRO A 154 -8.81 2.28 5.38
N PHE A 155 -9.28 1.13 4.88
CA PHE A 155 -10.47 0.99 4.05
C PHE A 155 -11.50 0.10 4.74
N PRO A 156 -12.79 0.18 4.40
CA PRO A 156 -13.83 -0.62 5.05
C PRO A 156 -13.89 -2.07 4.54
N ILE A 157 -12.74 -2.78 4.54
CA ILE A 157 -12.60 -4.16 4.03
C ILE A 157 -13.42 -5.19 4.82
N HIS A 158 -13.95 -4.80 5.99
CA HIS A 158 -14.85 -5.61 6.80
C HIS A 158 -16.31 -5.53 6.34
N ASN A 159 -16.60 -4.71 5.32
CA ASN A 159 -17.92 -4.51 4.77
C ASN A 159 -18.07 -5.28 3.43
N PRO A 160 -18.91 -6.33 3.36
CA PRO A 160 -19.10 -7.12 2.14
C PRO A 160 -19.58 -6.29 0.95
N ALA A 161 -20.44 -5.29 1.17
CA ALA A 161 -20.93 -4.43 0.10
C ALA A 161 -19.79 -3.60 -0.52
N TRP A 162 -18.88 -3.08 0.30
CA TRP A 162 -17.70 -2.38 -0.17
C TRP A 162 -16.73 -3.31 -0.92
N LEU A 163 -16.53 -4.54 -0.43
CA LEU A 163 -15.72 -5.54 -1.13
C LEU A 163 -16.30 -5.87 -2.49
N LEU A 164 -17.62 -6.08 -2.57
CA LEU A 164 -18.31 -6.34 -3.83
C LEU A 164 -18.14 -5.18 -4.83
N GLU A 165 -18.35 -3.94 -4.38
CA GLU A 165 -18.13 -2.75 -5.20
C GLU A 165 -16.69 -2.66 -5.69
N THR A 166 -15.71 -2.91 -4.82
CA THR A 166 -14.28 -2.89 -5.16
C THR A 166 -13.90 -4.00 -6.15
N MET A 167 -14.49 -5.19 -6.02
CA MET A 167 -14.28 -6.28 -6.99
C MET A 167 -14.86 -5.97 -8.37
N GLN A 168 -15.95 -5.20 -8.44
CA GLN A 168 -16.62 -4.80 -9.67
C GLN A 168 -16.02 -3.52 -10.28
N SER A 169 -15.56 -2.59 -9.44
CA SER A 169 -14.86 -1.41 -9.90
C SER A 169 -13.45 -1.83 -10.34
N HIS A 170 -13.22 -1.85 -11.64
CA HIS A 170 -11.87 -1.91 -12.17
C HIS A 170 -11.19 -0.59 -11.81
N ILE A 171 -10.49 -0.60 -10.68
CA ILE A 171 -9.71 0.57 -10.27
C ILE A 171 -8.75 0.90 -11.41
N ASP A 172 -8.76 2.14 -11.87
CA ASP A 172 -8.02 2.69 -13.02
C ASP A 172 -6.49 2.64 -12.89
N TYR A 173 -5.93 1.50 -12.50
CA TYR A 173 -4.50 1.24 -12.61
C TYR A 173 -4.09 0.85 -14.04
N LEU A 174 -5.06 0.60 -14.91
CA LEU A 174 -4.83 0.23 -16.32
C LEU A 174 -4.05 1.32 -17.06
N ASP A 175 -4.32 2.60 -16.79
CA ASP A 175 -3.61 3.71 -17.44
C ASP A 175 -2.11 3.75 -17.11
N GLY A 176 -1.76 3.38 -15.88
CA GLY A 176 -0.38 3.34 -15.39
C GLY A 176 0.33 2.03 -15.66
N LEU A 177 -0.37 0.98 -16.09
CA LEU A 177 0.12 -0.40 -16.22
C LEU A 177 0.86 -0.90 -14.96
N ASN A 178 0.40 -0.45 -13.79
CA ASN A 178 0.90 -0.90 -12.50
C ASN A 178 -0.23 -1.49 -11.66
N VAL A 179 0.14 -2.30 -10.67
CA VAL A 179 -0.81 -2.94 -9.76
C VAL A 179 -0.25 -3.01 -8.35
N GLU A 180 -1.07 -2.68 -7.36
CA GLU A 180 -0.75 -2.91 -5.97
C GLU A 180 -1.14 -4.34 -5.56
N MET A 181 -0.17 -5.09 -5.05
CA MET A 181 -0.37 -6.42 -4.48
C MET A 181 -0.64 -6.25 -2.98
N THR A 182 -1.90 -6.18 -2.60
CA THR A 182 -2.34 -5.78 -1.26
C THR A 182 -3.37 -6.74 -0.67
N ASP A 183 -3.81 -6.47 0.55
CA ASP A 183 -4.91 -7.13 1.26
C ASP A 183 -4.68 -8.64 1.53
N PHE A 184 -3.42 -9.04 1.70
CA PHE A 184 -3.10 -10.43 2.06
C PHE A 184 -3.55 -10.74 3.48
N ALA A 185 -4.51 -11.65 3.61
CA ALA A 185 -4.97 -12.18 4.87
C ALA A 185 -4.77 -13.70 4.92
N THR A 186 -4.22 -14.19 6.02
CA THR A 186 -4.09 -15.63 6.29
C THR A 186 -4.54 -15.87 7.73
N LEU A 187 -5.54 -16.69 7.89
CA LEU A 187 -6.02 -17.09 9.21
C LEU A 187 -4.87 -17.69 10.05
N PRO A 188 -4.83 -17.46 11.36
CA PRO A 188 -3.72 -17.85 12.22
C PRO A 188 -3.32 -19.32 12.07
N ASP A 189 -4.28 -20.24 12.03
CA ASP A 189 -4.07 -21.70 11.95
C ASP A 189 -3.44 -22.15 10.62
N PHE A 190 -3.48 -21.30 9.59
CA PHE A 190 -2.95 -21.60 8.26
C PHE A 190 -1.63 -20.87 7.97
N ARG A 191 -1.10 -20.09 8.92
CA ARG A 191 0.17 -19.38 8.77
C ARG A 191 1.35 -20.38 8.71
N GLY A 192 2.46 -19.94 8.16
CA GLY A 192 3.68 -20.75 8.02
C GLY A 192 3.66 -21.77 6.88
N ARG A 193 2.55 -21.89 6.13
CA ARG A 193 2.37 -22.85 5.02
C ARG A 193 2.66 -22.24 3.64
N ASN A 194 3.29 -21.07 3.58
CA ASN A 194 3.61 -20.31 2.35
C ASN A 194 2.40 -19.92 1.48
N LEU A 195 1.17 -19.90 2.01
CA LEU A 195 -0.04 -19.61 1.22
C LEU A 195 -0.01 -18.22 0.58
N ALA A 196 0.47 -17.21 1.31
CA ALA A 196 0.63 -15.87 0.76
C ALA A 196 1.59 -15.82 -0.45
N LEU A 197 2.64 -16.67 -0.46
CA LEU A 197 3.57 -16.76 -1.60
C LEU A 197 2.87 -17.37 -2.83
N HIS A 198 2.01 -18.37 -2.64
CA HIS A 198 1.21 -18.96 -3.73
C HIS A 198 0.20 -17.96 -4.29
N LEU A 199 -0.49 -17.22 -3.40
CA LEU A 199 -1.41 -16.15 -3.80
C LEU A 199 -0.66 -15.09 -4.61
N LEU A 200 0.47 -14.59 -4.11
CA LEU A 200 1.27 -13.57 -4.80
C LEU A 200 1.72 -14.03 -6.19
N ALA A 201 2.21 -15.25 -6.31
CA ALA A 201 2.62 -15.82 -7.61
C ALA A 201 1.45 -15.91 -8.59
N ALA A 202 0.26 -16.32 -8.13
CA ALA A 202 -0.93 -16.38 -8.98
C ALA A 202 -1.40 -14.97 -9.40
N MET A 203 -1.36 -14.01 -8.48
CA MET A 203 -1.67 -12.60 -8.78
C MET A 203 -0.69 -12.03 -9.79
N GLU A 204 0.62 -12.22 -9.63
CA GLU A 204 1.63 -11.80 -10.61
C GLU A 204 1.36 -12.40 -12.00
N ALA A 205 1.08 -13.70 -12.06
CA ALA A 205 0.78 -14.37 -13.33
C ALA A 205 -0.50 -13.81 -13.98
N ALA A 206 -1.52 -13.53 -13.19
CA ALA A 206 -2.76 -12.94 -13.68
C ALA A 206 -2.53 -11.50 -14.19
N MET A 207 -1.76 -10.69 -13.48
CA MET A 207 -1.48 -9.32 -13.84
C MET A 207 -0.58 -9.21 -15.07
N ARG A 208 0.40 -10.11 -15.24
CA ARG A 208 1.17 -10.22 -16.49
C ARG A 208 0.27 -10.49 -17.69
N ARG A 209 -0.68 -11.42 -17.56
CA ARG A 209 -1.65 -11.71 -18.64
C ARG A 209 -2.54 -10.50 -19.00
N LYS A 210 -2.79 -9.61 -18.03
CA LYS A 210 -3.50 -8.33 -18.23
C LYS A 210 -2.60 -7.21 -18.78
N GLY A 211 -1.31 -7.46 -19.02
CA GLY A 211 -0.37 -6.49 -19.56
C GLY A 211 0.19 -5.50 -18.54
N MET A 212 0.02 -5.77 -17.23
CA MET A 212 0.65 -4.95 -16.20
C MET A 212 2.17 -5.06 -16.29
N ARG A 213 2.87 -3.93 -16.12
CA ARG A 213 4.32 -3.81 -16.23
C ARG A 213 5.01 -3.82 -14.88
N THR A 214 4.38 -3.26 -13.86
CA THR A 214 4.96 -3.11 -12.53
C THR A 214 3.98 -3.56 -11.47
N ALA A 215 4.43 -4.46 -10.59
CA ALA A 215 3.79 -4.77 -9.32
C ALA A 215 4.48 -4.01 -8.19
N TYR A 216 3.73 -3.53 -7.23
CA TYR A 216 4.27 -2.94 -6.01
C TYR A 216 3.37 -3.30 -4.82
N THR A 217 3.84 -3.05 -3.63
CA THR A 217 3.05 -3.15 -2.40
C THR A 217 3.52 -2.14 -1.37
N ILE A 218 2.60 -1.73 -0.53
CA ILE A 218 2.85 -0.91 0.67
C ILE A 218 2.46 -1.77 1.88
N ALA A 219 3.40 -2.62 2.32
CA ALA A 219 3.17 -3.62 3.33
C ALA A 219 3.48 -3.09 4.73
N ARG A 220 2.81 -3.62 5.76
CA ARG A 220 3.12 -3.30 7.17
C ARG A 220 4.59 -3.59 7.47
N ALA A 221 5.33 -2.58 7.94
CA ALA A 221 6.75 -2.73 8.24
C ALA A 221 7.00 -3.71 9.41
N LEU A 222 6.05 -3.77 10.36
CA LEU A 222 6.07 -4.68 11.51
C LEU A 222 5.50 -6.07 11.22
N SER A 223 5.37 -6.47 9.95
CA SER A 223 4.93 -7.83 9.56
C SER A 223 6.10 -8.61 8.96
N PRO A 224 6.93 -9.35 9.75
CA PRO A 224 8.06 -10.10 9.21
C PRO A 224 7.65 -11.10 8.14
N GLY A 225 6.52 -11.79 8.34
CA GLY A 225 6.01 -12.79 7.40
C GLY A 225 5.73 -12.23 6.02
N MET A 226 5.07 -11.06 5.93
CA MET A 226 4.76 -10.43 4.65
C MET A 226 6.00 -9.86 3.97
N ASN A 227 6.89 -9.17 4.71
CA ASN A 227 8.13 -8.66 4.15
C ASN A 227 9.01 -9.79 3.59
N VAL A 228 9.12 -10.91 4.32
CA VAL A 228 9.82 -12.13 3.83
C VAL A 228 9.12 -12.73 2.62
N THR A 229 7.80 -12.70 2.55
CA THR A 229 7.04 -13.20 1.39
C THR A 229 7.37 -12.41 0.12
N PHE A 230 7.36 -11.08 0.19
CA PHE A 230 7.71 -10.23 -0.95
C PHE A 230 9.18 -10.41 -1.37
N ALA A 231 10.10 -10.47 -0.40
CA ALA A 231 11.52 -10.71 -0.69
C ALA A 231 11.74 -12.08 -1.37
N LYS A 232 11.11 -13.15 -0.86
CA LYS A 232 11.17 -14.50 -1.47
C LYS A 232 10.56 -14.56 -2.86
N ALA A 233 9.56 -13.74 -3.14
CA ALA A 233 8.98 -13.59 -4.47
C ALA A 233 9.89 -12.83 -5.45
N GLY A 234 11.05 -12.36 -4.99
CA GLY A 234 12.01 -11.62 -5.79
C GLY A 234 11.65 -10.14 -5.96
N CYS A 235 10.88 -9.57 -5.03
CA CYS A 235 10.62 -8.13 -4.99
C CYS A 235 11.79 -7.41 -4.31
N PRO A 236 12.46 -6.45 -4.94
CA PRO A 236 13.36 -5.53 -4.29
C PRO A 236 12.65 -4.68 -3.24
N PHE A 237 13.35 -4.43 -2.13
CA PHE A 237 12.94 -3.44 -1.13
C PHE A 237 13.29 -2.04 -1.62
N SER A 238 12.36 -1.11 -1.56
CA SER A 238 12.62 0.29 -1.86
C SER A 238 13.02 1.06 -0.61
N SER A 239 12.08 1.27 0.27
CA SER A 239 12.29 2.02 1.51
C SER A 239 11.06 1.90 2.43
N THR A 240 11.09 2.62 3.55
CA THR A 240 10.02 2.67 4.54
C THR A 240 9.31 4.02 4.52
N LEU A 241 7.99 4.00 4.45
CA LEU A 241 7.11 5.15 4.67
C LEU A 241 6.84 5.27 6.17
N VAL A 242 7.49 6.22 6.83
CA VAL A 242 7.49 6.30 8.30
C VAL A 242 6.12 6.74 8.83
N ASN A 243 5.60 6.02 9.83
CA ASN A 243 4.32 6.31 10.49
C ASN A 243 3.21 6.69 9.50
N ASN A 244 3.00 5.85 8.48
CA ASN A 244 2.25 6.25 7.31
C ASN A 244 0.74 6.09 7.45
N THR A 245 0.25 4.98 7.99
CA THR A 245 -1.18 4.67 7.99
C THR A 245 -1.64 4.03 9.28
N ASN A 246 -2.92 4.20 9.62
CA ASN A 246 -3.52 3.45 10.72
C ASN A 246 -3.91 2.07 10.22
N ILE A 247 -3.28 1.07 10.80
CA ILE A 247 -3.53 -0.35 10.49
C ILE A 247 -3.21 -1.19 11.74
N SER A 248 -3.95 -2.26 11.95
CA SER A 248 -3.71 -3.18 13.08
C SER A 248 -3.74 -2.51 14.47
N GLY A 249 -4.59 -1.49 14.65
CA GLY A 249 -4.83 -0.84 15.94
C GLY A 249 -4.05 0.44 16.18
N GLY A 250 -3.18 0.88 15.26
CA GLY A 250 -2.39 2.09 15.42
C GLY A 250 -1.78 2.63 14.13
N ILE A 251 -1.10 3.77 14.25
CA ILE A 251 -0.34 4.31 13.12
C ILE A 251 0.96 3.54 13.00
N GLU A 252 1.17 2.90 11.87
CA GLU A 252 2.37 2.11 11.57
C GLU A 252 3.14 2.67 10.37
N SER A 253 4.42 2.36 10.35
CA SER A 253 5.28 2.51 9.17
C SER A 253 4.99 1.40 8.17
N MET A 254 5.22 1.69 6.88
CA MET A 254 4.94 0.77 5.79
C MET A 254 6.17 0.60 4.92
N ASN A 255 6.47 -0.63 4.55
CA ASN A 255 7.58 -0.96 3.65
C ASN A 255 7.10 -1.05 2.20
N VAL A 256 7.84 -0.41 1.31
CA VAL A 256 7.55 -0.45 -0.14
C VAL A 256 8.44 -1.51 -0.79
N TRP A 257 7.78 -2.46 -1.46
CA TRP A 257 8.40 -3.49 -2.30
C TRP A 257 7.86 -3.35 -3.72
N TYR A 258 8.65 -3.75 -4.72
CA TYR A 258 8.21 -3.66 -6.11
C TYR A 258 8.83 -4.77 -6.96
N LYS A 259 8.28 -4.96 -8.17
CA LYS A 259 8.78 -5.93 -9.13
C LYS A 259 8.34 -5.55 -10.54
N SER A 260 9.27 -5.62 -11.50
CA SER A 260 8.89 -5.59 -12.92
C SER A 260 8.16 -6.88 -13.27
N LEU A 261 7.08 -6.76 -14.01
CA LEU A 261 6.30 -7.89 -14.52
C LEU A 261 6.60 -8.22 -15.98
N GLY A 262 7.49 -7.49 -16.61
CA GLY A 262 7.90 -7.69 -18.01
C GLY A 262 7.63 -6.50 -18.88
#